data_b07f842a2e87a844575661dfe7e24841
#
_entry.id   b07f842a2e87a844575661dfe7e24841
#
_cell.length_a   1.000
_cell.length_b   1.000
_cell.length_c   1.000
_cell.angle_alpha   90.00
_cell.angle_beta   90.00
_cell.angle_gamma   90.00
#
_symmetry.space_group_name_H-M   'P 1'
#
loop_
_entity.id
_entity.type
_entity.pdbx_description
1 polymer ?
#
loop_
_entity_poly.entity_id
_entity_poly.type
_entity_poly.pdbx_seq_one_letter_code
_entity_poly.pdbx_strand_id
1 'polypeptide(L)'
;MGFDEFQPGDKFHFDRSKLVMCLYFTFAEIDGASQGAAWFCPVAVRATEIDSVVGGWSRALACFLHRFFLGDHGAQTVGIPFTYQDRDFVIFAKLSNLVSDGDGFRKAVGWRGASSLRPSLVHGNVLKKDSDLFARRPGFVEIDCADPSLLHKTTTAEFQDSCDLVAEATQRYNHGDISKAMLDNIKKTEGLNYIPGGLCFDPRLRGLIEWFDAVTVDWMHTFLQEGVMNVEALLAIHAFVLDPNLFKAFLQDKPWNFPHAFQFKGQGLWRIFSATRLDDTGEVDKIRATASELLGLYSLLRHFLFTEVARPADLNANWLSFTACCDLLDYITDVKKKLVPMSHDMLCRKITIFMLAHVGCYGSQYVKPKHAWMWAVAERWLLDTDVWDAFIVERLHLRVKQIAAPLRSLHRLERTILSGVLNDQMRNLQTFHGACCLLGNSPFALSSLPDTLFGDEMHVLGMLLRVDDVVFHGDNAGLLKACVLEDGVLYGVVELWQPIGVVTPHAKRWHSQTGDVRLIDACEMDQAYNIGPIYLANRK
;
A
#
# COMPACT_ATOMS: atom_id res chain seq x y z
N MET A 1 0.08 -12.81 4.43
CA MET A 1 -1.24 -12.55 5.03
C MET A 1 -1.45 -11.07 5.24
N GLY A 2 -2.65 -10.56 5.01
CA GLY A 2 -3.04 -9.17 5.26
C GLY A 2 -4.27 -9.10 6.16
N PHE A 3 -4.36 -8.09 7.00
CA PHE A 3 -5.52 -7.88 7.86
C PHE A 3 -5.77 -6.39 8.07
N ASP A 4 -7.05 -6.05 8.17
CA ASP A 4 -7.50 -4.68 8.40
C ASP A 4 -8.98 -4.68 8.80
N GLU A 5 -9.49 -3.51 9.22
CA GLU A 5 -10.90 -3.33 9.57
C GLU A 5 -11.60 -2.37 8.60
N PHE A 6 -12.88 -2.59 8.39
CA PHE A 6 -13.70 -1.67 7.61
C PHE A 6 -15.13 -1.60 8.13
N GLN A 7 -15.80 -0.51 7.82
CA GLN A 7 -17.21 -0.34 8.06
C GLN A 7 -17.99 -0.57 6.76
N PRO A 8 -18.94 -1.54 6.73
CA PRO A 8 -19.93 -1.62 5.67
C PRO A 8 -20.93 -0.47 5.76
N GLY A 9 -21.34 0.10 4.62
CA GLY A 9 -22.36 1.13 4.55
C GLY A 9 -21.83 2.56 4.44
N ASP A 10 -22.66 3.54 4.82
CA ASP A 10 -22.39 4.96 4.64
C ASP A 10 -21.27 5.45 5.57
N LYS A 11 -20.29 6.15 4.98
CA LYS A 11 -19.17 6.76 5.72
C LYS A 11 -19.62 7.89 6.66
N PHE A 12 -20.79 8.48 6.43
CA PHE A 12 -21.31 9.59 7.25
C PHE A 12 -21.95 9.13 8.57
N HIS A 13 -22.29 7.84 8.68
CA HIS A 13 -22.88 7.28 9.90
C HIS A 13 -21.99 6.14 10.40
N PHE A 14 -21.04 6.49 11.27
CA PHE A 14 -20.19 5.50 11.91
C PHE A 14 -21.03 4.63 12.86
N ASP A 15 -21.10 3.33 12.56
CA ASP A 15 -21.78 2.34 13.40
C ASP A 15 -20.78 1.23 13.76
N ARG A 16 -20.25 1.32 15.00
CA ARG A 16 -19.28 0.38 15.52
C ARG A 16 -19.79 -1.07 15.51
N SER A 17 -21.11 -1.26 15.63
CA SER A 17 -21.71 -2.61 15.61
C SER A 17 -21.57 -3.31 14.26
N LYS A 18 -21.29 -2.55 13.20
CA LYS A 18 -21.09 -3.05 11.83
C LYS A 18 -19.63 -3.07 11.40
N LEU A 19 -18.73 -2.58 12.24
CA LEU A 19 -17.30 -2.63 11.94
C LEU A 19 -16.84 -4.09 11.86
N VAL A 20 -16.21 -4.47 10.76
CA VAL A 20 -15.80 -5.85 10.49
C VAL A 20 -14.28 -5.89 10.37
N MET A 21 -13.67 -6.80 11.12
CA MET A 21 -12.27 -7.17 10.99
C MET A 21 -12.15 -8.33 10.01
N CYS A 22 -11.26 -8.20 9.03
CA CYS A 22 -11.00 -9.27 8.05
C CYS A 22 -9.54 -9.70 8.09
N LEU A 23 -9.33 -11.00 7.87
CA LEU A 23 -8.04 -11.59 7.57
C LEU A 23 -8.06 -12.10 6.13
N TYR A 24 -7.02 -11.81 5.40
CA TYR A 24 -6.79 -12.28 4.04
C TYR A 24 -5.48 -13.04 3.94
N PHE A 25 -5.41 -14.03 3.09
CA PHE A 25 -4.14 -14.68 2.78
C PHE A 25 -4.04 -15.01 1.29
N THR A 26 -2.80 -15.09 0.82
CA THR A 26 -2.43 -15.63 -0.49
C THR A 26 -1.14 -16.42 -0.33
N PHE A 27 -0.76 -17.16 -1.35
CA PHE A 27 0.54 -17.80 -1.45
C PHE A 27 1.49 -16.92 -2.22
N ALA A 28 2.73 -16.77 -1.73
CA ALA A 28 3.73 -15.90 -2.37
C ALA A 28 4.16 -16.44 -3.74
N GLU A 29 4.04 -17.74 -3.94
CA GLU A 29 4.38 -18.44 -5.18
C GLU A 29 3.34 -18.28 -6.30
N ILE A 30 2.17 -17.72 -5.99
CA ILE A 30 1.14 -17.46 -7.01
C ILE A 30 1.49 -16.16 -7.72
N ASP A 31 1.84 -16.27 -9.00
CA ASP A 31 1.94 -15.09 -9.86
C ASP A 31 0.62 -14.33 -9.87
N GLY A 32 0.68 -13.03 -9.64
CA GLY A 32 -0.53 -12.20 -9.54
C GLY A 32 -1.05 -12.02 -8.11
N ALA A 33 -0.19 -12.07 -7.09
CA ALA A 33 -0.55 -11.69 -5.72
C ALA A 33 -1.12 -10.25 -5.62
N SER A 34 -0.91 -9.40 -6.64
CA SER A 34 -1.58 -8.12 -6.82
C SER A 34 -3.05 -8.26 -7.26
N GLN A 35 -3.50 -9.45 -7.66
CA GLN A 35 -4.86 -9.72 -8.12
C GLN A 35 -5.75 -10.20 -6.96
N GLY A 36 -6.90 -9.57 -6.80
CA GLY A 36 -7.86 -9.93 -5.74
C GLY A 36 -8.37 -11.38 -5.82
N ALA A 37 -8.32 -12.00 -7.00
CA ALA A 37 -8.75 -13.40 -7.18
C ALA A 37 -7.82 -14.41 -6.48
N ALA A 38 -6.52 -14.08 -6.33
CA ALA A 38 -5.55 -14.93 -5.67
C ALA A 38 -5.59 -14.87 -4.13
N TRP A 39 -6.46 -14.02 -3.56
CA TRP A 39 -6.57 -13.82 -2.12
C TRP A 39 -7.82 -14.47 -1.55
N PHE A 40 -7.67 -15.08 -0.39
CA PHE A 40 -8.73 -15.76 0.35
C PHE A 40 -9.03 -15.00 1.64
N CYS A 41 -10.32 -14.93 2.02
CA CYS A 41 -10.76 -14.32 3.27
C CYS A 41 -11.32 -15.40 4.22
N PRO A 42 -10.48 -15.99 5.08
CA PRO A 42 -10.92 -17.03 6.01
C PRO A 42 -11.63 -16.49 7.24
N VAL A 43 -11.44 -15.20 7.56
CA VAL A 43 -12.01 -14.58 8.76
C VAL A 43 -12.64 -13.24 8.40
N ALA A 44 -13.90 -13.07 8.79
CA ALA A 44 -14.60 -11.80 8.80
C ALA A 44 -15.48 -11.78 10.07
N VAL A 45 -15.13 -10.95 11.05
CA VAL A 45 -15.78 -10.90 12.36
C VAL A 45 -16.02 -9.46 12.77
N ARG A 46 -17.20 -9.18 13.35
CA ARG A 46 -17.48 -7.85 13.89
C ARG A 46 -16.51 -7.44 14.99
N ALA A 47 -16.12 -6.17 14.99
CA ALA A 47 -15.24 -5.63 16.02
C ALA A 47 -15.84 -5.81 17.43
N THR A 48 -17.16 -5.68 17.58
CA THR A 48 -17.86 -5.89 18.87
C THR A 48 -17.74 -7.32 19.40
N GLU A 49 -17.73 -8.32 18.52
CA GLU A 49 -17.51 -9.71 18.92
C GLU A 49 -16.04 -9.93 19.33
N ILE A 50 -15.13 -9.36 18.56
CA ILE A 50 -13.68 -9.38 18.85
C ILE A 50 -13.38 -8.69 20.18
N ASP A 51 -13.98 -7.55 20.46
CA ASP A 51 -13.80 -6.80 21.71
C ASP A 51 -14.28 -7.59 22.95
N SER A 52 -15.20 -8.53 22.77
CA SER A 52 -15.65 -9.43 23.84
C SER A 52 -14.63 -10.54 24.19
N VAL A 53 -13.67 -10.78 23.30
CA VAL A 53 -12.62 -11.79 23.51
C VAL A 53 -11.47 -11.17 24.30
N VAL A 54 -11.03 -11.82 25.37
CA VAL A 54 -9.84 -11.41 26.12
C VAL A 54 -8.62 -11.47 25.20
N GLY A 55 -7.94 -10.34 24.98
CA GLY A 55 -6.86 -10.20 24.02
C GLY A 55 -7.32 -9.78 22.61
N GLY A 56 -8.63 -9.64 22.38
CA GLY A 56 -9.20 -9.03 21.17
C GLY A 56 -8.69 -9.66 19.88
N TRP A 57 -8.45 -8.80 18.89
CA TRP A 57 -7.99 -9.22 17.55
C TRP A 57 -6.66 -9.97 17.58
N SER A 58 -5.71 -9.54 18.42
CA SER A 58 -4.42 -10.21 18.57
C SER A 58 -4.57 -11.69 18.96
N ARG A 59 -5.45 -11.97 19.91
CA ARG A 59 -5.72 -13.35 20.31
C ARG A 59 -6.47 -14.14 19.24
N ALA A 60 -7.40 -13.53 18.53
CA ALA A 60 -8.10 -14.19 17.42
C ALA A 60 -7.10 -14.59 16.32
N LEU A 61 -6.17 -13.70 15.95
CA LEU A 61 -5.09 -14.01 15.03
C LEU A 61 -4.17 -15.12 15.54
N ALA A 62 -3.79 -15.07 16.83
CA ALA A 62 -2.95 -16.11 17.44
C ALA A 62 -3.63 -17.50 17.34
N CYS A 63 -4.91 -17.58 17.66
CA CYS A 63 -5.68 -18.82 17.54
C CYS A 63 -5.77 -19.30 16.07
N PHE A 64 -6.00 -18.38 15.14
CA PHE A 64 -6.04 -18.71 13.70
C PHE A 64 -4.69 -19.26 13.22
N LEU A 65 -3.59 -18.55 13.49
CA LEU A 65 -2.25 -18.96 13.04
C LEU A 65 -1.83 -20.29 13.66
N HIS A 66 -2.08 -20.47 14.97
CA HIS A 66 -1.81 -21.73 15.62
C HIS A 66 -2.56 -22.89 14.96
N ARG A 67 -3.88 -22.74 14.73
CA ARG A 67 -4.69 -23.77 14.12
C ARG A 67 -4.32 -24.03 12.66
N PHE A 68 -4.06 -22.98 11.91
CA PHE A 68 -3.74 -23.09 10.48
C PHE A 68 -2.37 -23.69 10.22
N PHE A 69 -1.35 -23.32 10.99
CA PHE A 69 0.03 -23.77 10.76
C PHE A 69 0.48 -24.93 11.63
N LEU A 70 0.06 -25.00 12.89
CA LEU A 70 0.62 -25.90 13.91
C LEU A 70 -0.39 -26.89 14.49
N GLY A 71 -1.70 -26.77 14.17
CA GLY A 71 -2.74 -27.71 14.65
C GLY A 71 -2.58 -29.13 14.08
N ASP A 72 -3.50 -30.01 14.46
CA ASP A 72 -3.49 -31.43 14.06
C ASP A 72 -3.52 -31.63 12.52
N HIS A 73 -3.98 -30.63 11.79
CA HIS A 73 -3.94 -30.55 10.33
C HIS A 73 -3.18 -29.30 9.87
N GLY A 74 -2.16 -28.91 10.62
CA GLY A 74 -1.42 -27.70 10.38
C GLY A 74 -0.65 -27.70 9.07
N ALA A 75 -0.76 -26.64 8.31
CA ALA A 75 -0.13 -26.49 7.00
C ALA A 75 1.41 -26.60 7.06
N GLN A 76 2.03 -26.28 8.19
CA GLN A 76 3.47 -26.39 8.36
C GLN A 76 3.93 -27.76 8.88
N THR A 77 3.08 -28.43 9.65
CA THR A 77 3.46 -29.68 10.35
C THR A 77 3.03 -30.93 9.63
N VAL A 78 1.77 -30.99 9.24
CA VAL A 78 1.13 -32.16 8.59
C VAL A 78 0.91 -31.92 7.10
N GLY A 79 0.69 -30.66 6.74
CA GLY A 79 0.33 -30.24 5.39
C GLY A 79 -1.19 -30.32 5.13
N ILE A 80 -1.61 -29.68 4.08
CA ILE A 80 -3.01 -29.65 3.61
C ILE A 80 -3.16 -30.67 2.48
N PRO A 81 -3.88 -31.80 2.69
CA PRO A 81 -4.11 -32.77 1.63
C PRO A 81 -5.12 -32.22 0.62
N PHE A 82 -4.89 -32.47 -0.65
CA PHE A 82 -5.83 -32.20 -1.74
C PHE A 82 -5.64 -33.17 -2.88
N THR A 83 -6.72 -33.40 -3.63
CA THR A 83 -6.72 -34.28 -4.81
C THR A 83 -6.89 -33.42 -6.06
N TYR A 84 -6.03 -33.61 -7.04
CA TYR A 84 -6.10 -32.94 -8.33
C TYR A 84 -5.84 -33.96 -9.45
N GLN A 85 -6.75 -34.07 -10.42
CA GLN A 85 -6.69 -35.02 -11.53
C GLN A 85 -6.43 -36.45 -11.04
N ASP A 86 -7.21 -36.91 -10.05
CA ASP A 86 -7.13 -38.23 -9.41
C ASP A 86 -5.77 -38.56 -8.76
N ARG A 87 -4.96 -37.56 -8.46
CA ARG A 87 -3.71 -37.68 -7.70
C ARG A 87 -3.80 -36.95 -6.40
N ASP A 88 -3.31 -37.55 -5.34
CA ASP A 88 -3.25 -36.95 -4.01
C ASP A 88 -1.95 -36.18 -3.85
N PHE A 89 -2.09 -34.98 -3.31
CA PHE A 89 -1.00 -34.06 -3.01
C PHE A 89 -1.13 -33.57 -1.57
N VAL A 90 -0.01 -33.10 -1.03
CA VAL A 90 0.03 -32.42 0.26
C VAL A 90 0.76 -31.09 0.07
N ILE A 91 0.08 -29.98 0.40
CA ILE A 91 0.69 -28.64 0.38
C ILE A 91 1.20 -28.31 1.78
N PHE A 92 2.49 -28.03 1.86
CA PHE A 92 3.10 -27.44 3.05
C PHE A 92 3.22 -25.93 2.87
N ALA A 93 2.87 -25.17 3.91
CA ALA A 93 2.99 -23.74 3.89
C ALA A 93 3.58 -23.22 5.21
N LYS A 94 4.43 -22.19 5.12
CA LYS A 94 4.89 -21.43 6.28
C LYS A 94 4.47 -19.98 6.15
N LEU A 95 4.37 -19.30 7.28
CA LEU A 95 4.10 -17.87 7.31
C LEU A 95 5.34 -17.13 6.77
N SER A 96 5.15 -16.33 5.72
CA SER A 96 6.20 -15.50 5.15
C SER A 96 5.97 -14.01 5.50
N ASN A 97 4.79 -13.48 5.17
CA ASN A 97 4.52 -12.06 5.28
C ASN A 97 3.25 -11.78 6.08
N LEU A 98 3.33 -10.82 7.00
CA LEU A 98 2.19 -10.17 7.65
C LEU A 98 2.13 -8.72 7.15
N VAL A 99 1.12 -8.40 6.38
CA VAL A 99 0.92 -7.06 5.78
C VAL A 99 -0.24 -6.37 6.48
N SER A 100 0.00 -5.20 7.02
CA SER A 100 -1.06 -4.35 7.58
C SER A 100 -0.59 -2.90 7.65
N ASP A 101 -1.54 -2.00 7.88
CA ASP A 101 -1.21 -0.63 8.26
C ASP A 101 -0.72 -0.55 9.72
N GLY A 102 -0.31 0.65 10.14
CA GLY A 102 0.18 0.86 11.50
C GLY A 102 -0.89 0.61 12.58
N ASP A 103 -2.17 0.85 12.28
CA ASP A 103 -3.27 0.60 13.22
C ASP A 103 -3.56 -0.89 13.35
N GLY A 104 -3.55 -1.62 12.24
CA GLY A 104 -3.67 -3.08 12.23
C GLY A 104 -2.55 -3.74 13.03
N PHE A 105 -1.29 -3.33 12.83
CA PHE A 105 -0.18 -3.82 13.66
C PHE A 105 -0.34 -3.47 15.13
N ARG A 106 -0.83 -2.26 15.45
CA ARG A 106 -1.13 -1.91 16.85
C ARG A 106 -2.11 -2.87 17.49
N LYS A 107 -3.15 -3.26 16.77
CA LYS A 107 -4.18 -4.22 17.25
C LYS A 107 -3.66 -5.67 17.28
N ALA A 108 -2.84 -6.06 16.32
CA ALA A 108 -2.34 -7.42 16.19
C ALA A 108 -1.20 -7.74 17.16
N VAL A 109 -0.20 -6.87 17.25
CA VAL A 109 1.02 -7.14 18.03
C VAL A 109 1.13 -6.32 19.32
N GLY A 110 0.17 -5.43 19.58
CA GLY A 110 0.23 -4.54 20.72
C GLY A 110 1.20 -3.37 20.56
N TRP A 111 1.69 -3.11 19.36
CA TRP A 111 2.62 -2.02 19.09
C TRP A 111 2.00 -0.65 19.40
N ARG A 112 2.75 0.22 20.07
CA ARG A 112 2.29 1.55 20.46
C ARG A 112 2.46 2.61 19.37
N GLY A 113 3.21 2.27 18.32
CA GLY A 113 3.44 3.15 17.18
C GLY A 113 3.97 4.53 17.56
N ALA A 114 3.37 5.56 17.01
CA ALA A 114 3.75 6.94 17.24
C ALA A 114 3.65 7.41 18.71
N SER A 115 2.94 6.69 19.58
CA SER A 115 2.84 7.03 21.00
C SER A 115 3.98 6.48 21.87
N SER A 116 4.87 5.63 21.31
CA SER A 116 6.03 5.08 22.00
C SER A 116 7.27 5.97 21.86
N LEU A 117 8.31 5.65 22.60
CA LEU A 117 9.64 6.22 22.38
C LEU A 117 10.32 5.57 21.16
N ARG A 118 9.99 4.31 20.86
CA ARG A 118 10.45 3.57 19.68
C ARG A 118 9.39 3.59 18.59
N PRO A 119 9.44 4.53 17.64
CA PRO A 119 8.42 4.68 16.61
C PRO A 119 8.54 3.67 15.47
N SER A 120 9.67 2.97 15.35
CA SER A 120 9.87 1.91 14.37
C SER A 120 9.63 0.54 15.01
N LEU A 121 8.87 -0.33 14.33
CA LEU A 121 8.70 -1.71 14.75
C LEU A 121 9.93 -2.55 14.40
N VAL A 122 10.59 -2.24 13.27
CA VAL A 122 11.69 -3.03 12.71
C VAL A 122 13.05 -2.60 13.30
N HIS A 123 13.27 -1.31 13.54
CA HIS A 123 14.53 -0.79 14.04
C HIS A 123 14.42 -0.41 15.51
N GLY A 124 14.91 -1.27 16.38
CA GLY A 124 14.79 -1.14 17.84
C GLY A 124 15.61 0.00 18.44
N ASN A 125 16.62 0.50 17.73
CA ASN A 125 17.47 1.60 18.18
C ASN A 125 17.04 2.99 17.70
N VAL A 126 15.97 3.10 16.92
CA VAL A 126 15.43 4.39 16.49
C VAL A 126 14.52 4.97 17.56
N LEU A 127 14.83 6.15 18.05
CA LEU A 127 14.07 6.85 19.09
C LEU A 127 13.50 8.17 18.58
N LYS A 128 12.40 8.59 19.18
CA LYS A 128 11.93 9.97 19.04
C LYS A 128 12.93 10.93 19.67
N LYS A 129 12.99 12.13 19.08
CA LYS A 129 13.75 13.25 19.64
C LYS A 129 13.39 13.50 21.11
N ASP A 130 14.33 14.03 21.87
CA ASP A 130 14.18 14.40 23.29
C ASP A 130 13.90 13.22 24.24
N SER A 131 14.36 12.01 23.87
CA SER A 131 14.32 10.87 24.77
C SER A 131 15.54 10.84 25.69
N ASP A 132 15.31 10.83 27.01
CA ASP A 132 16.38 10.60 28.02
C ASP A 132 17.17 9.31 27.81
N LEU A 133 16.65 8.41 26.98
CA LEU A 133 17.31 7.16 26.64
C LEU A 133 18.58 7.36 25.81
N PHE A 134 18.69 8.46 25.03
CA PHE A 134 19.92 8.79 24.30
C PHE A 134 21.14 8.92 25.21
N ALA A 135 20.96 9.58 26.34
CA ALA A 135 22.04 9.79 27.31
C ALA A 135 22.48 8.50 28.03
N ARG A 136 21.66 7.46 27.98
CA ARG A 136 21.84 6.24 28.81
C ARG A 136 22.27 5.01 28.02
N ARG A 137 22.04 4.98 26.70
CA ARG A 137 22.30 3.79 25.87
C ARG A 137 23.03 4.19 24.59
N PRO A 138 24.33 3.91 24.48
CA PRO A 138 25.07 4.10 23.24
C PRO A 138 24.48 3.23 22.12
N GLY A 139 24.52 3.72 20.88
CA GLY A 139 24.01 3.01 19.70
C GLY A 139 22.57 3.33 19.32
N PHE A 140 21.86 4.17 20.09
CA PHE A 140 20.57 4.71 19.65
C PHE A 140 20.77 5.88 18.68
N VAL A 141 19.82 6.01 17.74
CA VAL A 141 19.76 7.10 16.76
C VAL A 141 18.41 7.81 16.83
N GLU A 142 18.39 9.07 16.42
CA GLU A 142 17.14 9.82 16.34
C GLU A 142 16.35 9.45 15.08
N ILE A 143 15.05 9.74 15.11
CA ILE A 143 14.09 9.45 14.05
C ILE A 143 14.46 10.08 12.70
N ASP A 144 15.29 11.14 12.69
CA ASP A 144 15.79 11.86 11.52
C ASP A 144 17.11 11.29 10.96
N CYS A 145 17.57 10.14 11.48
CA CYS A 145 18.76 9.47 11.00
C CYS A 145 18.66 9.17 9.50
N ALA A 146 19.60 9.71 8.72
CA ALA A 146 19.71 9.51 7.28
C ALA A 146 20.77 8.45 6.90
N ASP A 147 21.44 7.85 7.85
CA ASP A 147 22.46 6.82 7.65
C ASP A 147 21.92 5.44 8.00
N PRO A 148 21.62 4.57 7.02
CA PRO A 148 21.10 3.23 7.26
C PRO A 148 22.09 2.33 8.02
N SER A 149 23.40 2.59 7.95
CA SER A 149 24.40 1.76 8.63
C SER A 149 24.36 1.88 10.16
N LEU A 150 23.72 2.92 10.68
CA LEU A 150 23.50 3.16 12.12
C LEU A 150 22.21 2.51 12.64
N LEU A 151 21.36 2.01 11.75
CA LEU A 151 20.10 1.39 12.13
C LEU A 151 20.33 -0.06 12.56
N HIS A 152 19.76 -0.43 13.71
CA HIS A 152 19.83 -1.79 14.21
C HIS A 152 18.49 -2.50 13.96
N LYS A 153 18.49 -3.47 13.05
CA LYS A 153 17.33 -4.35 12.84
C LYS A 153 17.15 -5.22 14.08
N THR A 154 15.99 -5.10 14.71
CA THR A 154 15.63 -5.89 15.89
C THR A 154 15.55 -7.37 15.52
N THR A 155 16.16 -8.22 16.30
CA THR A 155 16.03 -9.67 16.13
C THR A 155 14.73 -10.19 16.77
N THR A 156 14.28 -11.37 16.34
CA THR A 156 13.14 -12.05 16.98
C THR A 156 13.37 -12.27 18.48
N ALA A 157 14.60 -12.59 18.89
CA ALA A 157 14.95 -12.78 20.30
C ALA A 157 14.80 -11.47 21.10
N GLU A 158 15.38 -10.36 20.65
CA GLU A 158 15.25 -9.05 21.31
C GLU A 158 13.79 -8.60 21.43
N PHE A 159 12.99 -8.89 20.43
CA PHE A 159 11.56 -8.59 20.48
C PHE A 159 10.81 -9.47 21.50
N GLN A 160 11.15 -10.74 21.57
CA GLN A 160 10.60 -11.66 22.59
C GLN A 160 10.98 -11.20 24.00
N ASP A 161 12.22 -10.78 24.22
CA ASP A 161 12.67 -10.22 25.50
C ASP A 161 11.85 -8.97 25.89
N SER A 162 11.58 -8.09 24.93
CA SER A 162 10.70 -6.92 25.14
C SER A 162 9.26 -7.33 25.48
N CYS A 163 8.73 -8.37 24.83
CA CYS A 163 7.41 -8.92 25.13
C CYS A 163 7.35 -9.52 26.54
N ASP A 164 8.35 -10.30 26.90
CA ASP A 164 8.45 -10.95 28.23
C ASP A 164 8.59 -9.90 29.34
N LEU A 165 9.41 -8.86 29.13
CA LEU A 165 9.56 -7.75 30.07
C LEU A 165 8.24 -7.00 30.30
N VAL A 166 7.48 -6.71 29.24
CA VAL A 166 6.18 -6.02 29.34
C VAL A 166 5.13 -6.92 30.00
N ALA A 167 5.17 -8.23 29.73
CA ALA A 167 4.28 -9.20 30.37
C ALA A 167 4.56 -9.31 31.88
N GLU A 168 5.83 -9.46 32.27
CA GLU A 168 6.25 -9.49 33.66
C GLU A 168 5.89 -8.20 34.41
N ALA A 169 6.19 -7.05 33.82
CA ALA A 169 5.84 -5.76 34.40
C ALA A 169 4.32 -5.61 34.62
N THR A 170 3.51 -6.15 33.71
CA THR A 170 2.06 -6.14 33.85
C THR A 170 1.60 -7.06 35.00
N GLN A 171 2.22 -8.22 35.17
CA GLN A 171 1.95 -9.12 36.31
C GLN A 171 2.32 -8.46 37.63
N ARG A 172 3.52 -7.86 37.74
CA ARG A 172 3.97 -7.14 38.94
C ARG A 172 3.05 -5.98 39.30
N TYR A 173 2.54 -5.26 38.31
CA TYR A 173 1.52 -4.22 38.53
C TYR A 173 0.22 -4.80 39.10
N ASN A 174 -0.26 -5.91 38.54
CA ASN A 174 -1.48 -6.56 39.02
C ASN A 174 -1.35 -7.09 40.46
N HIS A 175 -0.10 -7.46 40.88
CA HIS A 175 0.20 -7.86 42.27
C HIS A 175 0.44 -6.66 43.19
N GLY A 176 0.54 -5.44 42.65
CA GLY A 176 0.82 -4.25 43.45
C GLY A 176 2.29 -3.94 43.69
N ASP A 177 3.21 -4.66 43.04
CA ASP A 177 4.68 -4.54 43.26
C ASP A 177 5.26 -3.29 42.57
N ILE A 178 4.59 -2.79 41.54
CA ILE A 178 5.00 -1.57 40.83
C ILE A 178 3.81 -0.62 40.63
N SER A 179 4.11 0.67 40.51
CA SER A 179 3.09 1.68 40.22
C SER A 179 2.63 1.65 38.76
N LYS A 180 1.43 2.20 38.47
CA LYS A 180 0.93 2.41 37.11
C LYS A 180 1.90 3.24 36.27
N ALA A 181 2.48 4.30 36.85
CA ALA A 181 3.43 5.15 36.13
C ALA A 181 4.69 4.36 35.69
N MET A 182 5.17 3.45 36.55
CA MET A 182 6.31 2.58 36.20
C MET A 182 5.96 1.60 35.08
N LEU A 183 4.77 0.97 35.13
CA LEU A 183 4.29 0.11 34.05
C LEU A 183 4.15 0.88 32.72
N ASP A 184 3.53 2.06 32.76
CA ASP A 184 3.34 2.88 31.56
C ASP A 184 4.70 3.32 30.96
N ASN A 185 5.69 3.61 31.80
CA ASN A 185 7.04 3.94 31.35
C ASN A 185 7.70 2.74 30.66
N ILE A 186 7.61 1.52 31.24
CA ILE A 186 8.14 0.29 30.61
C ILE A 186 7.47 0.07 29.25
N LYS A 187 6.13 0.12 29.18
CA LYS A 187 5.38 -0.03 27.93
C LYS A 187 5.78 1.03 26.89
N LYS A 188 6.01 2.26 27.32
CA LYS A 188 6.43 3.36 26.43
C LYS A 188 7.85 3.15 25.91
N THR A 189 8.75 2.67 26.77
CA THR A 189 10.15 2.40 26.43
C THR A 189 10.26 1.21 25.47
N GLU A 190 9.57 0.09 25.76
CA GLU A 190 9.59 -1.09 24.89
C GLU A 190 8.71 -0.94 23.64
N GLY A 191 7.84 0.07 23.60
CA GLY A 191 6.97 0.33 22.46
C GLY A 191 5.79 -0.63 22.33
N LEU A 192 5.48 -1.41 23.38
CA LEU A 192 4.50 -2.49 23.36
C LEU A 192 3.46 -2.36 24.47
N ASN A 193 2.26 -2.86 24.21
CA ASN A 193 1.24 -3.12 25.21
C ASN A 193 1.11 -4.64 25.39
N TYR A 194 0.98 -5.09 26.64
CA TYR A 194 0.67 -6.49 26.90
C TYR A 194 -0.74 -6.85 26.43
N ILE A 195 -0.85 -7.91 25.65
CA ILE A 195 -2.13 -8.48 25.21
C ILE A 195 -2.18 -9.95 25.65
N PRO A 196 -3.05 -10.32 26.61
CA PRO A 196 -3.11 -11.67 27.13
C PRO A 196 -3.42 -12.71 26.04
N GLY A 197 -2.49 -13.66 25.84
CA GLY A 197 -2.59 -14.69 24.80
C GLY A 197 -2.67 -14.12 23.37
N GLY A 198 -2.24 -12.89 23.18
CA GLY A 198 -2.13 -12.24 21.89
C GLY A 198 -0.99 -12.78 21.05
N LEU A 199 -0.91 -12.35 19.82
CA LEU A 199 -0.02 -12.87 18.77
C LEU A 199 1.45 -12.96 19.19
N CYS A 200 1.98 -11.93 19.87
CA CYS A 200 3.37 -11.88 20.35
C CYS A 200 3.57 -12.54 21.72
N PHE A 201 2.49 -12.75 22.45
CA PHE A 201 2.50 -13.22 23.84
C PHE A 201 2.03 -14.67 23.98
N ASP A 202 1.63 -15.32 22.87
CA ASP A 202 1.26 -16.75 22.88
C ASP A 202 2.53 -17.62 22.70
N PRO A 203 2.94 -18.38 23.73
CA PRO A 203 4.16 -19.18 23.66
C PRO A 203 4.11 -20.28 22.58
N ARG A 204 2.93 -20.68 22.15
CA ARG A 204 2.76 -21.70 21.10
C ARG A 204 3.18 -21.21 19.71
N LEU A 205 3.23 -19.88 19.51
CA LEU A 205 3.64 -19.25 18.26
C LEU A 205 5.12 -18.87 18.24
N ARG A 206 5.82 -19.04 19.36
CA ARG A 206 7.29 -18.86 19.41
C ARG A 206 7.94 -19.87 18.46
N GLY A 207 8.75 -19.39 17.53
CA GLY A 207 9.35 -20.22 16.49
C GLY A 207 8.50 -20.43 15.22
N LEU A 208 7.21 -20.05 15.22
CA LEU A 208 6.44 -19.97 13.97
C LEU A 208 6.73 -18.68 13.21
N ILE A 209 6.94 -17.58 13.92
CA ILE A 209 7.05 -16.26 13.32
C ILE A 209 8.44 -15.70 13.60
N GLU A 210 9.24 -15.59 12.55
CA GLU A 210 10.41 -14.72 12.53
C GLU A 210 9.93 -13.29 12.32
N TRP A 211 9.73 -12.57 13.43
CA TRP A 211 8.93 -11.33 13.47
C TRP A 211 9.36 -10.30 12.44
N PHE A 212 10.65 -10.04 12.33
CA PHE A 212 11.15 -8.98 11.46
C PHE A 212 11.35 -9.44 10.02
N ASP A 213 11.26 -10.73 9.77
CA ASP A 213 11.18 -11.29 8.43
C ASP A 213 9.74 -11.46 7.98
N ALA A 214 8.77 -11.53 8.90
CA ALA A 214 7.35 -11.65 8.58
C ALA A 214 6.63 -10.30 8.51
N VAL A 215 6.99 -9.32 9.36
CA VAL A 215 6.34 -8.00 9.36
C VAL A 215 6.69 -7.22 8.11
N THR A 216 5.68 -6.92 7.31
CA THR A 216 5.80 -6.10 6.11
C THR A 216 5.18 -4.75 6.37
N VAL A 217 6.03 -3.74 6.57
CA VAL A 217 5.60 -2.34 6.64
C VAL A 217 5.19 -1.91 5.23
N ASP A 218 3.92 -1.57 5.08
CA ASP A 218 3.35 -1.22 3.80
C ASP A 218 3.88 0.12 3.26
N TRP A 219 4.42 0.12 2.06
CA TRP A 219 4.94 1.32 1.45
C TRP A 219 3.84 2.36 1.15
N MET A 220 2.65 1.94 0.80
CA MET A 220 1.54 2.85 0.49
C MET A 220 1.18 3.71 1.71
N HIS A 221 1.04 3.11 2.89
CA HIS A 221 0.80 3.84 4.12
C HIS A 221 2.03 4.61 4.62
N THR A 222 3.24 4.11 4.33
CA THR A 222 4.47 4.81 4.72
C THR A 222 4.65 6.10 3.93
N PHE A 223 4.42 6.06 2.63
CA PHE A 223 4.71 7.20 1.76
C PHE A 223 3.47 8.03 1.40
N LEU A 224 2.30 7.41 1.20
CA LEU A 224 1.14 8.08 0.62
C LEU A 224 0.02 8.35 1.64
N GLN A 225 -0.54 7.31 2.27
CA GLN A 225 -1.68 7.47 3.17
C GLN A 225 -1.26 8.08 4.51
N GLU A 226 -1.48 9.38 4.69
CA GLU A 226 -0.94 10.13 5.82
C GLU A 226 0.59 9.91 5.98
N GLY A 227 1.26 9.73 4.87
CA GLY A 227 2.64 9.34 4.77
C GLY A 227 3.60 10.51 4.56
N VAL A 228 4.82 10.14 4.19
CA VAL A 228 5.92 11.08 4.00
C VAL A 228 5.59 12.11 2.89
N MET A 229 5.01 11.67 1.77
CA MET A 229 4.62 12.57 0.68
C MET A 229 3.50 13.55 1.07
N ASN A 230 2.59 13.18 1.99
CA ASN A 230 1.57 14.12 2.48
C ASN A 230 2.20 15.32 3.20
N VAL A 231 3.23 15.05 4.01
CA VAL A 231 3.99 16.09 4.73
C VAL A 231 4.77 16.92 3.72
N GLU A 232 5.53 16.27 2.85
CA GLU A 232 6.40 16.94 1.89
C GLU A 232 5.63 17.82 0.89
N ALA A 233 4.50 17.32 0.38
CA ALA A 233 3.66 18.09 -0.53
C ALA A 233 3.04 19.32 0.15
N LEU A 234 2.62 19.22 1.43
CA LEU A 234 2.12 20.38 2.18
C LEU A 234 3.23 21.42 2.37
N LEU A 235 4.42 20.99 2.78
CA LEU A 235 5.56 21.87 2.98
C LEU A 235 5.95 22.59 1.68
N ALA A 236 5.94 21.87 0.54
CA ALA A 236 6.18 22.46 -0.77
C ALA A 236 5.10 23.49 -1.14
N ILE A 237 3.82 23.18 -0.94
CA ILE A 237 2.69 24.09 -1.21
C ILE A 237 2.85 25.38 -0.40
N HIS A 238 3.19 25.27 0.87
CA HIS A 238 3.39 26.44 1.72
C HIS A 238 4.64 27.24 1.33
N ALA A 239 5.77 26.57 1.08
CA ALA A 239 7.02 27.24 0.71
C ALA A 239 6.88 28.02 -0.60
N PHE A 240 6.23 27.45 -1.60
CA PHE A 240 6.02 28.11 -2.90
C PHE A 240 4.79 29.02 -2.92
N VAL A 241 4.07 29.17 -1.81
CA VAL A 241 2.84 29.98 -1.70
C VAL A 241 1.88 29.70 -2.87
N LEU A 242 1.62 28.41 -3.12
CA LEU A 242 0.86 27.98 -4.28
C LEU A 242 -0.58 28.50 -4.23
N ASP A 243 -0.99 29.23 -5.28
CA ASP A 243 -2.38 29.59 -5.48
C ASP A 243 -3.18 28.34 -5.95
N PRO A 244 -4.15 27.88 -5.17
CA PRO A 244 -5.02 26.78 -5.57
C PRO A 244 -5.75 27.01 -6.90
N ASN A 245 -6.07 28.27 -7.24
CA ASN A 245 -6.75 28.59 -8.49
C ASN A 245 -5.79 28.45 -9.68
N LEU A 246 -4.54 28.81 -9.52
CA LEU A 246 -3.54 28.63 -10.58
C LEU A 246 -3.32 27.15 -10.87
N PHE A 247 -3.21 26.32 -9.84
CA PHE A 247 -3.09 24.86 -10.03
C PHE A 247 -4.38 24.25 -10.61
N LYS A 248 -5.55 24.75 -10.19
CA LYS A 248 -6.82 24.35 -10.80
C LYS A 248 -6.87 24.69 -12.29
N ALA A 249 -6.50 25.91 -12.66
CA ALA A 249 -6.43 26.33 -14.07
C ALA A 249 -5.43 25.47 -14.85
N PHE A 250 -4.26 25.21 -14.27
CA PHE A 250 -3.27 24.30 -14.84
C PHE A 250 -3.86 22.91 -15.13
N LEU A 251 -4.65 22.34 -14.23
CA LEU A 251 -5.27 21.03 -14.42
C LEU A 251 -6.44 21.05 -15.41
N GLN A 252 -7.17 22.17 -15.54
CA GLN A 252 -8.39 22.29 -16.35
C GLN A 252 -8.15 22.87 -17.74
N ASP A 253 -7.30 23.88 -17.87
CA ASP A 253 -7.20 24.70 -19.05
C ASP A 253 -6.14 24.23 -20.04
N LYS A 254 -5.17 23.44 -19.60
CA LYS A 254 -4.22 22.86 -20.52
C LYS A 254 -4.83 21.65 -21.23
N PRO A 255 -4.52 21.46 -22.53
CA PRO A 255 -5.02 20.31 -23.27
C PRO A 255 -4.30 19.02 -22.82
N TRP A 256 -4.40 18.76 -21.55
CA TRP A 256 -3.96 17.53 -20.98
C TRP A 256 -5.00 16.47 -21.33
N ASN A 257 -4.78 15.72 -22.38
CA ASN A 257 -5.33 14.38 -22.41
C ASN A 257 -4.49 13.55 -21.44
N PHE A 258 -4.61 13.90 -20.15
CA PHE A 258 -4.21 12.93 -19.16
C PHE A 258 -5.09 11.72 -19.36
N PRO A 259 -4.52 10.56 -19.58
CA PRO A 259 -5.21 9.37 -19.14
C PRO A 259 -5.29 9.48 -17.61
N HIS A 260 -6.26 10.24 -17.15
CA HIS A 260 -6.58 10.19 -15.75
C HIS A 260 -6.80 8.73 -15.45
N ALA A 261 -6.08 8.19 -14.48
CA ALA A 261 -6.52 6.97 -13.88
C ALA A 261 -8.04 7.12 -13.74
N PHE A 262 -8.77 6.20 -14.29
CA PHE A 262 -10.24 6.23 -14.40
C PHE A 262 -10.92 6.69 -13.10
N GLN A 263 -10.32 6.35 -11.96
CA GLN A 263 -10.72 6.75 -10.61
C GLN A 263 -10.72 8.27 -10.36
N PHE A 264 -10.03 9.07 -11.19
CA PHE A 264 -9.97 10.53 -11.05
C PHE A 264 -10.84 11.28 -12.07
N LYS A 265 -11.40 10.59 -13.07
CA LYS A 265 -12.36 11.20 -14.01
C LYS A 265 -13.55 11.74 -13.20
N GLY A 266 -13.64 13.05 -13.05
CA GLY A 266 -14.72 13.74 -12.35
C GLY A 266 -14.52 14.08 -10.86
N GLN A 267 -13.47 13.62 -10.21
CA GLN A 267 -13.27 13.94 -8.77
C GLN A 267 -12.54 15.26 -8.52
N GLY A 268 -11.90 15.86 -9.52
CA GLY A 268 -11.20 17.13 -9.41
C GLY A 268 -10.07 17.08 -8.37
N LEU A 269 -8.87 16.63 -8.77
CA LEU A 269 -7.66 16.63 -7.92
C LEU A 269 -7.40 18.00 -7.27
N TRP A 270 -7.86 19.09 -7.90
CA TRP A 270 -7.79 20.45 -7.36
C TRP A 270 -8.52 20.63 -6.01
N ARG A 271 -9.48 19.75 -5.65
CA ARG A 271 -10.18 19.80 -4.35
C ARG A 271 -9.27 19.50 -3.18
N ILE A 272 -8.13 18.86 -3.44
CA ILE A 272 -7.10 18.62 -2.41
C ILE A 272 -6.57 19.95 -1.86
N PHE A 273 -6.60 21.01 -2.68
CA PHE A 273 -6.18 22.36 -2.30
C PHE A 273 -7.29 23.21 -1.66
N SER A 274 -8.43 22.62 -1.32
CA SER A 274 -9.46 23.35 -0.56
C SER A 274 -8.97 23.65 0.86
N ALA A 275 -9.38 24.79 1.43
CA ALA A 275 -9.04 25.19 2.79
C ALA A 275 -9.33 24.09 3.84
N THR A 276 -10.42 23.33 3.67
CA THR A 276 -10.77 22.20 4.55
C THR A 276 -9.80 21.02 4.49
N ARG A 277 -8.99 20.90 3.44
CA ARG A 277 -8.00 19.84 3.28
C ARG A 277 -6.57 20.30 3.56
N LEU A 278 -6.27 21.56 3.34
CA LEU A 278 -4.96 22.15 3.63
C LEU A 278 -4.86 22.73 5.05
N ASP A 279 -5.99 22.95 5.71
CA ASP A 279 -6.14 23.56 7.04
C ASP A 279 -5.26 24.80 7.25
N ASP A 280 -5.83 25.99 6.96
CA ASP A 280 -5.13 27.28 7.09
C ASP A 280 -4.85 27.69 8.55
N THR A 281 -5.24 26.88 9.54
CA THR A 281 -5.02 27.19 10.96
C THR A 281 -3.59 26.92 11.44
N GLY A 282 -2.75 26.31 10.58
CA GLY A 282 -1.35 25.99 10.92
C GLY A 282 -1.18 24.78 11.86
N GLU A 283 -2.27 24.13 12.25
CA GLU A 283 -2.23 22.92 13.08
C GLU A 283 -2.05 21.64 12.26
N VAL A 284 -2.29 21.68 10.93
CA VAL A 284 -2.17 20.53 10.06
C VAL A 284 -0.76 20.44 9.49
N ASP A 285 -0.16 19.30 9.72
CA ASP A 285 1.20 18.97 9.29
C ASP A 285 1.25 18.06 8.06
N LYS A 286 0.12 17.88 7.35
CA LYS A 286 -0.03 17.01 6.18
C LYS A 286 -1.27 17.37 5.36
N ILE A 287 -1.25 17.06 4.05
CA ILE A 287 -2.43 17.19 3.20
C ILE A 287 -3.43 16.07 3.54
N ARG A 288 -4.72 16.41 3.62
CA ARG A 288 -5.79 15.42 3.75
C ARG A 288 -6.14 14.82 2.39
N ALA A 289 -5.33 13.88 1.94
CA ALA A 289 -5.51 13.14 0.68
C ALA A 289 -5.47 11.64 0.93
N THR A 290 -6.24 10.87 0.17
CA THR A 290 -6.11 9.42 0.14
C THR A 290 -4.82 9.01 -0.57
N ALA A 291 -4.34 7.80 -0.35
CA ALA A 291 -3.15 7.28 -1.02
C ALA A 291 -3.26 7.37 -2.55
N SER A 292 -4.42 7.00 -3.10
CA SER A 292 -4.67 7.06 -4.54
C SER A 292 -4.72 8.48 -5.09
N GLU A 293 -5.32 9.44 -4.36
CA GLU A 293 -5.31 10.86 -4.74
C GLU A 293 -3.87 11.38 -4.77
N LEU A 294 -3.08 11.06 -3.75
CA LEU A 294 -1.70 11.55 -3.65
C LEU A 294 -0.78 10.90 -4.68
N LEU A 295 -0.98 9.60 -4.96
CA LEU A 295 -0.27 8.89 -6.01
C LEU A 295 -0.50 9.52 -7.40
N GLY A 296 -1.72 10.00 -7.68
CA GLY A 296 -2.02 10.75 -8.90
C GLY A 296 -1.55 12.20 -8.88
N LEU A 297 -1.41 12.79 -7.69
CA LEU A 297 -1.12 14.21 -7.53
C LEU A 297 0.37 14.55 -7.62
N TYR A 298 1.26 13.76 -6.96
CA TYR A 298 2.65 14.20 -6.74
C TYR A 298 3.41 14.50 -8.03
N SER A 299 3.22 13.69 -9.07
CA SER A 299 3.86 13.90 -10.36
C SER A 299 3.34 15.14 -11.09
N LEU A 300 2.02 15.42 -10.96
CA LEU A 300 1.39 16.61 -11.51
C LEU A 300 1.83 17.88 -10.79
N LEU A 301 1.91 17.80 -9.46
CA LEU A 301 2.39 18.91 -8.64
C LEU A 301 3.85 19.22 -8.95
N ARG A 302 4.71 18.19 -9.09
CA ARG A 302 6.11 18.37 -9.52
C ARG A 302 6.19 19.06 -10.86
N HIS A 303 5.39 18.62 -11.82
CA HIS A 303 5.40 19.22 -13.15
C HIS A 303 4.91 20.68 -13.12
N PHE A 304 3.83 20.96 -12.40
CA PHE A 304 3.32 22.31 -12.19
C PHE A 304 4.38 23.23 -11.57
N LEU A 305 5.02 22.78 -10.51
CA LEU A 305 6.12 23.53 -9.88
C LEU A 305 7.29 23.79 -10.82
N PHE A 306 7.55 22.84 -11.73
CA PHE A 306 8.64 22.98 -12.70
C PHE A 306 8.32 23.98 -13.82
N THR A 307 7.07 24.01 -14.30
CA THR A 307 6.70 24.77 -15.52
C THR A 307 6.02 26.09 -15.25
N GLU A 308 5.24 26.20 -14.19
CA GLU A 308 4.34 27.34 -13.96
C GLU A 308 4.78 28.22 -12.78
N VAL A 309 5.61 27.68 -11.88
CA VAL A 309 5.99 28.41 -10.66
C VAL A 309 7.40 28.95 -10.79
N ALA A 310 7.57 30.27 -10.57
CA ALA A 310 8.89 30.87 -10.50
C ALA A 310 9.69 30.22 -9.36
N ARG A 311 10.96 29.94 -9.64
CA ARG A 311 11.89 29.34 -8.68
C ARG A 311 12.94 30.35 -8.24
N PRO A 312 12.67 31.15 -7.22
CA PRO A 312 13.67 31.98 -6.59
C PRO A 312 14.79 31.13 -5.98
N ALA A 313 16.00 31.65 -5.93
CA ALA A 313 17.17 30.90 -5.45
C ALA A 313 17.05 30.45 -3.98
N ASP A 314 16.34 31.22 -3.16
CA ASP A 314 16.04 30.92 -1.75
C ASP A 314 15.10 29.73 -1.56
N LEU A 315 14.33 29.33 -2.58
CA LEU A 315 13.45 28.14 -2.56
C LEU A 315 14.11 26.88 -3.16
N ASN A 316 15.40 26.93 -3.50
CA ASN A 316 16.09 25.78 -4.07
C ASN A 316 16.10 24.57 -3.11
N ALA A 317 16.26 24.78 -1.82
CA ALA A 317 16.26 23.68 -0.83
C ALA A 317 14.89 22.98 -0.78
N ASN A 318 13.81 23.76 -0.79
CA ASN A 318 12.44 23.23 -0.82
C ASN A 318 12.16 22.42 -2.09
N TRP A 319 12.64 22.92 -3.23
CA TRP A 319 12.57 22.21 -4.50
C TRP A 319 13.31 20.89 -4.48
N LEU A 320 14.56 20.88 -3.97
CA LEU A 320 15.37 19.67 -3.89
C LEU A 320 14.75 18.63 -2.96
N SER A 321 14.18 19.05 -1.81
CA SER A 321 13.50 18.14 -0.91
C SER A 321 12.30 17.50 -1.57
N PHE A 322 11.39 18.30 -2.16
CA PHE A 322 10.21 17.81 -2.82
C PHE A 322 10.52 16.88 -4.01
N THR A 323 11.50 17.26 -4.86
CA THR A 323 11.88 16.42 -6.00
C THR A 323 12.54 15.12 -5.57
N ALA A 324 13.36 15.13 -4.50
CA ALA A 324 13.94 13.90 -3.95
C ALA A 324 12.87 12.92 -3.43
N CYS A 325 11.81 13.45 -2.79
CA CYS A 325 10.67 12.62 -2.39
C CYS A 325 9.92 12.05 -3.61
N CYS A 326 9.71 12.85 -4.65
CA CYS A 326 9.11 12.39 -5.90
C CYS A 326 9.94 11.29 -6.57
N ASP A 327 11.27 11.48 -6.67
CA ASP A 327 12.18 10.51 -7.29
C ASP A 327 12.25 9.19 -6.51
N LEU A 328 12.04 9.24 -5.20
CA LEU A 328 11.93 8.06 -4.36
C LEU A 328 10.63 7.29 -4.66
N LEU A 329 9.51 7.99 -4.80
CA LEU A 329 8.23 7.37 -5.17
C LEU A 329 8.24 6.83 -6.61
N ASP A 330 8.83 7.57 -7.55
CA ASP A 330 9.00 7.08 -8.93
C ASP A 330 9.74 5.75 -8.93
N TYR A 331 10.86 5.65 -8.19
CA TYR A 331 11.63 4.41 -8.13
C TYR A 331 10.80 3.25 -7.55
N ILE A 332 10.06 3.43 -6.46
CA ILE A 332 9.22 2.39 -5.88
C ILE A 332 8.13 1.95 -6.88
N THR A 333 7.50 2.90 -7.56
CA THR A 333 6.45 2.60 -8.53
C THR A 333 6.98 1.92 -9.79
N ASP A 334 8.18 2.29 -10.25
CA ASP A 334 8.84 1.68 -11.40
C ASP A 334 9.27 0.23 -11.08
N VAL A 335 9.81 -0.02 -9.88
CA VAL A 335 10.09 -1.39 -9.42
C VAL A 335 8.81 -2.22 -9.35
N LYS A 336 7.73 -1.66 -8.78
CA LYS A 336 6.43 -2.34 -8.70
C LYS A 336 5.87 -2.72 -10.06
N LYS A 337 6.10 -1.89 -11.08
CA LYS A 337 5.73 -2.14 -12.47
C LYS A 337 6.74 -3.01 -13.23
N LYS A 338 7.79 -3.46 -12.56
CA LYS A 338 8.89 -4.24 -13.16
C LYS A 338 9.64 -3.51 -14.29
N LEU A 339 9.56 -2.18 -14.32
CA LEU A 339 10.29 -1.33 -15.29
C LEU A 339 11.78 -1.23 -14.94
N VAL A 340 12.09 -1.31 -13.66
CA VAL A 340 13.48 -1.34 -13.15
C VAL A 340 13.63 -2.47 -12.12
N PRO A 341 14.81 -3.05 -11.97
CA PRO A 341 15.04 -4.09 -10.99
C PRO A 341 14.91 -3.57 -9.55
N MET A 342 14.35 -4.40 -8.68
CA MET A 342 14.31 -4.12 -7.25
C MET A 342 15.72 -4.16 -6.66
N SER A 343 16.14 -3.09 -5.98
CA SER A 343 17.44 -3.00 -5.35
C SER A 343 17.33 -2.28 -4.01
N HIS A 344 17.66 -3.01 -2.94
CA HIS A 344 17.75 -2.48 -1.58
C HIS A 344 18.69 -1.27 -1.51
N ASP A 345 19.91 -1.38 -2.06
CA ASP A 345 20.91 -0.31 -1.98
C ASP A 345 20.46 0.97 -2.70
N MET A 346 19.75 0.82 -3.84
CA MET A 346 19.21 1.97 -4.56
C MET A 346 18.10 2.64 -3.75
N LEU A 347 17.21 1.84 -3.14
CA LEU A 347 16.16 2.38 -2.27
C LEU A 347 16.75 3.11 -1.06
N CYS A 348 17.72 2.51 -0.37
CA CYS A 348 18.44 3.15 0.74
C CYS A 348 19.10 4.46 0.31
N ARG A 349 19.78 4.48 -0.84
CA ARG A 349 20.39 5.71 -1.38
C ARG A 349 19.35 6.81 -1.62
N LYS A 350 18.19 6.48 -2.20
CA LYS A 350 17.12 7.45 -2.45
C LYS A 350 16.49 7.96 -1.15
N ILE A 351 16.29 7.09 -0.16
CA ILE A 351 15.82 7.48 1.17
C ILE A 351 16.83 8.42 1.84
N THR A 352 18.13 8.10 1.80
CA THR A 352 19.20 8.96 2.33
C THR A 352 19.17 10.35 1.69
N ILE A 353 19.13 10.43 0.34
CA ILE A 353 19.08 11.72 -0.39
C ILE A 353 17.86 12.54 0.04
N PHE A 354 16.70 11.91 0.11
CA PHE A 354 15.48 12.57 0.55
C PHE A 354 15.58 13.05 2.01
N MET A 355 15.98 12.18 2.93
CA MET A 355 16.09 12.53 4.36
C MET A 355 17.05 13.70 4.60
N LEU A 356 18.23 13.69 3.94
CA LEU A 356 19.18 14.79 4.04
C LEU A 356 18.61 16.10 3.48
N ALA A 357 17.91 16.05 2.35
CA ALA A 357 17.28 17.22 1.76
C ALA A 357 16.15 17.75 2.65
N HIS A 358 15.27 16.88 3.16
CA HIS A 358 14.14 17.23 4.02
C HIS A 358 14.61 17.85 5.35
N VAL A 359 15.53 17.17 6.05
CA VAL A 359 16.05 17.66 7.34
C VAL A 359 16.84 18.95 7.14
N GLY A 360 17.65 19.04 6.08
CA GLY A 360 18.42 20.25 5.76
C GLY A 360 17.54 21.44 5.41
N CYS A 361 16.38 21.20 4.79
CA CYS A 361 15.46 22.28 4.39
C CYS A 361 14.50 22.69 5.52
N TYR A 362 13.86 21.72 6.17
CA TYR A 362 12.76 21.98 7.08
C TYR A 362 13.09 21.73 8.57
N GLY A 363 14.18 21.02 8.84
CA GLY A 363 14.60 20.63 10.18
C GLY A 363 13.91 19.37 10.70
N SER A 364 14.48 18.81 11.78
CA SER A 364 14.02 17.56 12.40
C SER A 364 12.60 17.62 12.98
N GLN A 365 12.08 18.82 13.27
CA GLN A 365 10.72 19.00 13.80
C GLN A 365 9.62 18.54 12.82
N TYR A 366 9.91 18.49 11.52
CA TYR A 366 8.98 18.00 10.51
C TYR A 366 9.13 16.50 10.22
N VAL A 367 10.12 15.86 10.81
CA VAL A 367 10.29 14.40 10.70
C VAL A 367 9.25 13.68 11.56
N LYS A 368 8.46 12.83 10.94
CA LYS A 368 7.38 12.05 11.57
C LYS A 368 7.77 10.57 11.67
N PRO A 369 7.11 9.76 12.50
CA PRO A 369 7.39 8.33 12.62
C PRO A 369 7.50 7.57 11.29
N LYS A 370 6.71 7.94 10.29
CA LYS A 370 6.70 7.30 8.97
C LYS A 370 8.00 7.54 8.18
N HIS A 371 8.77 8.57 8.48
CA HIS A 371 10.11 8.73 7.91
C HIS A 371 11.05 7.60 8.35
N ALA A 372 10.98 7.18 9.63
CA ALA A 372 11.75 6.02 10.08
C ALA A 372 11.23 4.70 9.49
N TRP A 373 9.95 4.62 9.13
CA TRP A 373 9.37 3.42 8.51
C TRP A 373 9.85 3.22 7.07
N MET A 374 10.32 4.25 6.39
CA MET A 374 10.92 4.10 5.04
C MET A 374 12.06 3.08 5.04
N TRP A 375 12.88 3.08 6.09
CA TRP A 375 13.97 2.12 6.26
C TRP A 375 13.45 0.68 6.44
N ALA A 376 12.33 0.51 7.15
CA ALA A 376 11.70 -0.79 7.29
C ALA A 376 11.16 -1.33 5.95
N VAL A 377 10.66 -0.45 5.07
CA VAL A 377 10.31 -0.81 3.68
C VAL A 377 11.55 -1.27 2.91
N ALA A 378 12.69 -0.56 3.07
CA ALA A 378 13.93 -0.93 2.39
C ALA A 378 14.47 -2.29 2.88
N GLU A 379 14.50 -2.52 4.21
CA GLU A 379 14.90 -3.81 4.79
C GLU A 379 14.08 -4.98 4.23
N ARG A 380 12.81 -4.74 3.98
CA ARG A 380 11.92 -5.76 3.43
C ARG A 380 12.35 -6.20 2.02
N TRP A 381 12.93 -5.32 1.23
CA TRP A 381 13.41 -5.61 -0.14
C TRP A 381 14.61 -6.56 -0.19
N LEU A 382 15.22 -6.89 0.94
CA LEU A 382 16.23 -7.95 1.03
C LEU A 382 15.60 -9.35 1.05
N LEU A 383 14.33 -9.47 1.40
CA LEU A 383 13.63 -10.73 1.63
C LEU A 383 12.57 -11.01 0.56
N ASP A 384 11.97 -9.95 0.03
CA ASP A 384 10.87 -10.05 -0.92
C ASP A 384 11.36 -10.06 -2.37
N THR A 385 10.62 -10.73 -3.23
CA THR A 385 10.81 -10.72 -4.68
C THR A 385 9.89 -9.72 -5.38
N ASP A 386 8.96 -9.10 -4.62
CA ASP A 386 7.97 -8.16 -5.14
C ASP A 386 7.67 -7.05 -4.12
N VAL A 387 7.11 -5.94 -4.58
CA VAL A 387 6.73 -4.79 -3.74
C VAL A 387 5.32 -4.99 -3.19
N TRP A 388 5.23 -5.33 -1.91
CA TRP A 388 3.96 -5.55 -1.23
C TRP A 388 3.31 -4.24 -0.77
N ASP A 389 1.99 -4.13 -0.93
CA ASP A 389 1.22 -2.99 -0.45
C ASP A 389 -0.19 -3.37 0.04
N ALA A 390 -0.76 -2.48 0.84
CA ALA A 390 -2.12 -2.63 1.35
C ALA A 390 -3.21 -2.24 0.33
N PHE A 391 -2.88 -1.72 -0.86
CA PHE A 391 -3.90 -1.44 -1.88
C PHE A 391 -4.72 -2.67 -2.24
N ILE A 392 -4.10 -3.86 -2.23
CA ILE A 392 -4.84 -5.11 -2.48
C ILE A 392 -5.84 -5.39 -1.36
N VAL A 393 -5.44 -5.20 -0.10
CA VAL A 393 -6.31 -5.39 1.07
C VAL A 393 -7.49 -4.41 1.02
N GLU A 394 -7.24 -3.14 0.70
CA GLU A 394 -8.31 -2.13 0.52
C GLU A 394 -9.29 -2.51 -0.60
N ARG A 395 -8.79 -3.02 -1.73
CA ARG A 395 -9.64 -3.50 -2.83
C ARG A 395 -10.49 -4.71 -2.41
N LEU A 396 -9.92 -5.64 -1.65
CA LEU A 396 -10.66 -6.77 -1.10
C LEU A 396 -11.75 -6.30 -0.13
N HIS A 397 -11.47 -5.29 0.68
CA HIS A 397 -12.47 -4.66 1.54
C HIS A 397 -13.65 -4.09 0.75
N LEU A 398 -13.42 -3.49 -0.42
CA LEU A 398 -14.51 -2.99 -1.27
C LEU A 398 -15.45 -4.13 -1.68
N ARG A 399 -14.92 -5.32 -2.01
CA ARG A 399 -15.73 -6.51 -2.33
C ARG A 399 -16.53 -6.98 -1.13
N VAL A 400 -15.89 -7.12 0.03
CA VAL A 400 -16.58 -7.52 1.26
C VAL A 400 -17.64 -6.50 1.66
N LYS A 401 -17.38 -5.20 1.48
CA LYS A 401 -18.36 -4.11 1.68
C LYS A 401 -19.60 -4.26 0.79
N GLN A 402 -19.41 -4.60 -0.48
CA GLN A 402 -20.55 -4.82 -1.40
C GLN A 402 -21.44 -5.97 -0.95
N ILE A 403 -20.86 -7.03 -0.40
CA ILE A 403 -21.58 -8.17 0.16
C ILE A 403 -22.27 -7.79 1.48
N ALA A 404 -21.60 -7.02 2.33
CA ALA A 404 -22.07 -6.67 3.66
C ALA A 404 -23.08 -5.51 3.68
N ALA A 405 -22.97 -4.55 2.75
CA ALA A 405 -23.79 -3.33 2.73
C ALA A 405 -25.32 -3.57 2.71
N PRO A 406 -25.85 -4.54 1.94
CA PRO A 406 -27.30 -4.82 1.93
C PRO A 406 -27.78 -5.54 3.18
N LEU A 407 -26.89 -6.06 4.03
CA LEU A 407 -27.26 -6.85 5.20
C LEU A 407 -27.74 -5.94 6.33
N ARG A 408 -29.02 -6.05 6.69
CA ARG A 408 -29.65 -5.26 7.76
C ARG A 408 -29.62 -5.98 9.11
N SER A 409 -29.69 -7.32 9.09
CA SER A 409 -29.70 -8.13 10.30
C SER A 409 -28.29 -8.44 10.76
N LEU A 410 -27.98 -8.16 12.01
CA LEU A 410 -26.71 -8.54 12.64
C LEU A 410 -26.67 -10.04 13.03
N HIS A 411 -27.84 -10.70 13.01
CA HIS A 411 -27.90 -12.13 13.32
C HIS A 411 -27.23 -12.93 12.18
N ARG A 412 -26.19 -13.68 12.49
CA ARG A 412 -25.38 -14.45 11.53
C ARG A 412 -24.68 -13.60 10.46
N LEU A 413 -24.41 -12.31 10.75
CA LEU A 413 -23.77 -11.39 9.81
C LEU A 413 -22.45 -11.97 9.28
N GLU A 414 -21.59 -12.45 10.17
CA GLU A 414 -20.28 -13.02 9.86
C GLU A 414 -20.39 -14.21 8.89
N ARG A 415 -21.29 -15.14 9.22
CA ARG A 415 -21.51 -16.31 8.36
C ARG A 415 -22.01 -15.90 6.97
N THR A 416 -22.91 -14.93 6.91
CA THR A 416 -23.46 -14.44 5.63
C THR A 416 -22.38 -13.75 4.80
N ILE A 417 -21.54 -12.92 5.43
CA ILE A 417 -20.40 -12.28 4.77
C ILE A 417 -19.44 -13.34 4.24
N LEU A 418 -18.98 -14.26 5.09
CA LEU A 418 -18.03 -15.31 4.70
C LEU A 418 -18.58 -16.20 3.59
N SER A 419 -19.85 -16.59 3.65
CA SER A 419 -20.49 -17.38 2.59
C SER A 419 -20.56 -16.59 1.27
N GLY A 420 -20.90 -15.30 1.34
CA GLY A 420 -20.92 -14.41 0.17
C GLY A 420 -19.54 -14.24 -0.46
N VAL A 421 -18.52 -14.00 0.38
CA VAL A 421 -17.12 -13.86 -0.06
C VAL A 421 -16.63 -15.16 -0.69
N LEU A 422 -16.88 -16.30 -0.07
CA LEU A 422 -16.48 -17.61 -0.59
C LEU A 422 -17.13 -17.89 -1.96
N ASN A 423 -18.44 -17.64 -2.08
CA ASN A 423 -19.14 -17.82 -3.36
C ASN A 423 -18.59 -16.89 -4.44
N ASP A 424 -18.26 -15.64 -4.10
CA ASP A 424 -17.64 -14.70 -5.02
C ASP A 424 -16.23 -15.15 -5.43
N GLN A 425 -15.43 -15.63 -4.48
CA GLN A 425 -14.12 -16.19 -4.76
C GLN A 425 -14.19 -17.42 -5.67
N MET A 426 -15.10 -18.34 -5.39
CA MET A 426 -15.28 -19.54 -6.23
C MET A 426 -15.67 -19.19 -7.67
N ARG A 427 -16.56 -18.21 -7.87
CA ARG A 427 -16.89 -17.72 -9.22
C ARG A 427 -15.66 -17.13 -9.92
N ASN A 428 -14.89 -16.28 -9.20
CA ASN A 428 -13.71 -15.67 -9.78
C ASN A 428 -12.63 -16.69 -10.14
N LEU A 429 -12.45 -17.73 -9.31
CA LEU A 429 -11.52 -18.83 -9.62
C LEU A 429 -12.00 -19.66 -10.83
N GLN A 430 -13.31 -19.85 -10.99
CA GLN A 430 -13.86 -20.55 -12.17
C GLN A 430 -13.69 -19.75 -13.46
N THR A 431 -13.69 -18.40 -13.36
CA THR A 431 -13.46 -17.49 -14.49
C THR A 431 -11.99 -17.10 -14.63
N PHE A 432 -11.14 -17.52 -13.70
CA PHE A 432 -9.71 -17.26 -13.72
C PHE A 432 -9.02 -18.20 -14.74
N HIS A 433 -9.16 -17.87 -16.00
CA HIS A 433 -8.40 -18.48 -17.08
C HIS A 433 -7.10 -17.72 -17.26
N GLY A 434 -6.09 -18.04 -16.47
CA GLY A 434 -4.80 -17.36 -16.62
C GLY A 434 -4.92 -15.82 -16.52
N ALA A 435 -3.84 -15.13 -16.63
CA ALA A 435 -3.78 -13.69 -16.31
C ALA A 435 -4.62 -12.75 -17.20
N CYS A 436 -5.24 -13.21 -18.28
CA CYS A 436 -5.86 -12.36 -19.29
C CYS A 436 -7.24 -12.85 -19.72
N CYS A 437 -8.23 -11.97 -19.74
CA CYS A 437 -9.56 -12.26 -20.28
C CYS A 437 -10.20 -11.01 -20.90
N LEU A 438 -10.95 -11.24 -21.98
CA LEU A 438 -11.80 -10.20 -22.59
C LEU A 438 -13.02 -9.99 -21.69
N LEU A 439 -13.31 -8.72 -21.36
CA LEU A 439 -14.47 -8.30 -20.58
C LEU A 439 -15.37 -7.44 -21.46
N GLY A 440 -16.62 -7.33 -21.08
CA GLY A 440 -17.58 -6.45 -21.73
C GLY A 440 -18.96 -7.05 -21.73
N ASN A 441 -19.97 -6.21 -21.93
CA ASN A 441 -21.37 -6.62 -21.90
C ASN A 441 -21.77 -7.54 -23.05
N SER A 442 -20.97 -7.63 -24.11
CA SER A 442 -21.14 -8.57 -25.22
C SER A 442 -19.89 -8.56 -26.11
N PRO A 443 -18.93 -9.46 -25.91
CA PRO A 443 -17.93 -9.69 -26.94
C PRO A 443 -18.63 -10.00 -28.27
N PHE A 444 -18.24 -9.33 -29.34
CA PHE A 444 -18.84 -9.53 -30.65
C PHE A 444 -17.79 -10.07 -31.62
N ALA A 445 -18.22 -10.97 -32.51
CA ALA A 445 -17.40 -11.45 -33.61
C ALA A 445 -17.79 -10.69 -34.88
N LEU A 446 -16.79 -10.33 -35.68
CA LEU A 446 -17.04 -9.82 -37.03
C LEU A 446 -17.34 -11.02 -37.95
N SER A 447 -18.30 -10.85 -38.87
CA SER A 447 -18.65 -11.89 -39.84
C SER A 447 -17.46 -12.33 -40.73
N SER A 448 -16.47 -11.45 -40.88
CA SER A 448 -15.23 -11.71 -41.62
C SER A 448 -14.16 -12.42 -40.80
N LEU A 449 -14.29 -12.48 -39.47
CA LEU A 449 -13.35 -13.06 -38.53
C LEU A 449 -14.13 -13.79 -37.43
N PRO A 450 -14.74 -14.95 -37.72
CA PRO A 450 -15.68 -15.61 -36.80
C PRO A 450 -15.02 -16.15 -35.54
N ASP A 451 -13.72 -16.42 -35.56
CA ASP A 451 -12.96 -16.97 -34.44
C ASP A 451 -12.30 -15.87 -33.59
N THR A 452 -12.48 -14.60 -33.97
CA THR A 452 -11.92 -13.43 -33.29
C THR A 452 -13.03 -12.68 -32.56
N LEU A 453 -12.89 -12.53 -31.24
CA LEU A 453 -13.80 -11.76 -30.40
C LEU A 453 -13.23 -10.37 -30.13
N PHE A 454 -14.08 -9.37 -30.23
CA PHE A 454 -13.76 -7.96 -29.94
C PHE A 454 -14.52 -7.49 -28.70
N GLY A 455 -13.93 -6.60 -27.93
CA GLY A 455 -14.54 -6.02 -26.76
C GLY A 455 -14.00 -4.63 -26.43
N ASP A 456 -14.69 -3.93 -25.55
CA ASP A 456 -14.34 -2.58 -25.12
C ASP A 456 -13.46 -2.58 -23.87
N GLU A 457 -13.38 -3.70 -23.18
CA GLU A 457 -12.62 -3.86 -21.94
C GLU A 457 -11.89 -5.21 -21.93
N MET A 458 -10.72 -5.22 -21.31
CA MET A 458 -9.97 -6.45 -21.04
C MET A 458 -9.33 -6.41 -19.67
N HIS A 459 -9.20 -7.57 -19.06
CA HIS A 459 -8.46 -7.76 -17.82
C HIS A 459 -7.13 -8.43 -18.11
N VAL A 460 -6.04 -7.78 -17.73
CA VAL A 460 -4.67 -8.23 -18.01
C VAL A 460 -3.85 -8.14 -16.74
N LEU A 461 -3.37 -9.27 -16.25
CA LEU A 461 -2.45 -9.34 -15.09
C LEU A 461 -2.89 -8.48 -13.88
N GLY A 462 -4.20 -8.42 -13.61
CA GLY A 462 -4.75 -7.60 -12.52
C GLY A 462 -5.12 -6.17 -12.90
N MET A 463 -4.84 -5.75 -14.13
CA MET A 463 -5.24 -4.44 -14.67
C MET A 463 -6.53 -4.56 -15.48
N LEU A 464 -7.40 -3.59 -15.35
CA LEU A 464 -8.56 -3.42 -16.22
C LEU A 464 -8.21 -2.34 -17.25
N LEU A 465 -8.09 -2.73 -18.51
CA LEU A 465 -7.87 -1.84 -19.64
C LEU A 465 -9.15 -1.65 -20.42
N ARG A 466 -9.39 -0.43 -20.88
CA ARG A 466 -10.56 -0.03 -21.65
C ARG A 466 -10.15 0.67 -22.92
N VAL A 467 -11.01 0.58 -23.93
CA VAL A 467 -10.87 1.42 -25.13
C VAL A 467 -10.75 2.88 -24.70
N ASP A 468 -9.86 3.60 -25.38
CA ASP A 468 -9.41 4.96 -25.06
C ASP A 468 -8.52 5.11 -23.83
N ASP A 469 -8.11 4.02 -23.17
CA ASP A 469 -7.02 4.09 -22.20
C ASP A 469 -5.67 4.28 -22.92
N VAL A 470 -4.79 5.04 -22.27
CA VAL A 470 -3.40 5.12 -22.73
C VAL A 470 -2.61 3.96 -22.14
N VAL A 471 -1.95 3.23 -23.00
CA VAL A 471 -1.13 2.09 -22.66
C VAL A 471 0.31 2.32 -23.07
N PHE A 472 1.21 1.62 -22.43
CA PHE A 472 2.63 1.60 -22.78
C PHE A 472 3.02 0.21 -23.27
N HIS A 473 3.89 0.19 -24.27
CA HIS A 473 4.57 -0.99 -24.74
C HIS A 473 6.06 -0.63 -24.85
N GLY A 474 6.83 -1.09 -23.89
CA GLY A 474 8.21 -0.62 -23.70
C GLY A 474 8.27 0.89 -23.51
N ASP A 475 9.11 1.58 -24.28
CA ASP A 475 9.26 3.03 -24.23
C ASP A 475 8.22 3.82 -25.04
N ASN A 476 7.29 3.14 -25.68
CA ASN A 476 6.28 3.77 -26.53
C ASN A 476 4.95 3.91 -25.77
N ALA A 477 4.30 5.06 -25.95
CA ALA A 477 2.93 5.27 -25.51
C ALA A 477 1.96 5.06 -26.67
N GLY A 478 0.71 4.73 -26.38
CA GLY A 478 -0.33 4.61 -27.41
C GLY A 478 -1.73 4.62 -26.81
N LEU A 479 -2.72 4.75 -27.68
CA LEU A 479 -4.13 4.73 -27.32
C LEU A 479 -4.73 3.37 -27.66
N LEU A 480 -5.31 2.70 -26.68
CA LEU A 480 -6.02 1.44 -26.88
C LEU A 480 -7.31 1.70 -27.68
N LYS A 481 -7.43 1.08 -28.84
CA LYS A 481 -8.57 1.25 -29.77
C LYS A 481 -9.57 0.11 -29.72
N ALA A 482 -9.12 -1.09 -29.42
CA ALA A 482 -9.97 -2.25 -29.26
C ALA A 482 -9.24 -3.32 -28.43
N CYS A 483 -10.01 -4.16 -27.77
CA CYS A 483 -9.53 -5.39 -27.15
C CYS A 483 -9.93 -6.56 -28.01
N VAL A 484 -9.00 -7.49 -28.27
CA VAL A 484 -9.19 -8.59 -29.21
C VAL A 484 -8.76 -9.90 -28.56
N LEU A 485 -9.61 -10.92 -28.64
CA LEU A 485 -9.27 -12.28 -28.26
C LEU A 485 -9.26 -13.15 -29.52
N GLU A 486 -8.10 -13.69 -29.87
CA GLU A 486 -7.88 -14.53 -31.03
C GLU A 486 -7.06 -15.75 -30.63
N ASP A 487 -7.52 -16.94 -30.98
CA ASP A 487 -6.88 -18.23 -30.66
C ASP A 487 -6.52 -18.39 -29.16
N GLY A 488 -7.32 -17.81 -28.26
CA GLY A 488 -7.09 -17.85 -26.82
C GLY A 488 -6.04 -16.85 -26.31
N VAL A 489 -5.45 -16.05 -27.18
CA VAL A 489 -4.50 -14.97 -26.82
C VAL A 489 -5.23 -13.63 -26.86
N LEU A 490 -5.00 -12.81 -25.84
CA LEU A 490 -5.60 -11.50 -25.71
C LEU A 490 -4.64 -10.44 -26.23
N TYR A 491 -5.14 -9.59 -27.11
CA TYR A 491 -4.39 -8.49 -27.73
C TYR A 491 -5.09 -7.16 -27.51
N GLY A 492 -4.31 -6.08 -27.51
CA GLY A 492 -4.81 -4.72 -27.68
C GLY A 492 -4.47 -4.19 -29.07
N VAL A 493 -5.44 -3.60 -29.72
CA VAL A 493 -5.21 -2.78 -30.92
C VAL A 493 -4.81 -1.40 -30.43
N VAL A 494 -3.54 -1.04 -30.57
CA VAL A 494 -2.97 0.19 -30.03
C VAL A 494 -2.50 1.12 -31.16
N GLU A 495 -2.99 2.36 -31.16
CA GLU A 495 -2.43 3.43 -31.98
C GLU A 495 -1.21 4.01 -31.27
N LEU A 496 -0.01 3.64 -31.71
CA LEU A 496 1.23 4.08 -31.11
C LEU A 496 1.50 5.57 -31.39
N TRP A 497 2.03 6.26 -30.41
CA TRP A 497 2.41 7.65 -30.46
C TRP A 497 3.92 7.80 -30.62
N GLN A 498 4.34 8.79 -31.39
CA GLN A 498 5.76 9.10 -31.55
C GLN A 498 6.23 10.10 -30.49
N PRO A 499 7.35 9.86 -29.81
CA PRO A 499 7.92 10.84 -28.91
C PRO A 499 8.47 12.02 -29.71
N ILE A 500 8.05 13.26 -29.36
CA ILE A 500 8.51 14.48 -30.01
C ILE A 500 9.69 15.10 -29.24
N GLY A 501 9.78 14.81 -27.95
CA GLY A 501 10.85 15.32 -27.12
C GLY A 501 10.50 15.31 -25.63
N VAL A 502 11.47 15.72 -24.84
CA VAL A 502 11.35 15.86 -23.38
C VAL A 502 10.93 17.29 -23.07
N VAL A 503 9.82 17.47 -22.40
CA VAL A 503 9.33 18.79 -21.95
C VAL A 503 10.03 19.19 -20.66
N THR A 504 10.20 18.21 -19.77
CA THR A 504 10.96 18.32 -18.52
C THR A 504 11.69 17.01 -18.28
N PRO A 505 12.63 16.92 -17.33
CA PRO A 505 13.25 15.64 -16.96
C PRO A 505 12.25 14.53 -16.61
N HIS A 506 11.02 14.91 -16.27
CA HIS A 506 9.95 14.00 -15.79
C HIS A 506 8.73 13.96 -16.70
N ALA A 507 8.77 14.58 -17.89
CA ALA A 507 7.64 14.62 -18.81
C ALA A 507 8.10 14.55 -20.27
N LYS A 508 7.50 13.62 -21.03
CA LYS A 508 7.73 13.46 -22.46
C LYS A 508 6.55 14.04 -23.25
N ARG A 509 6.81 14.57 -24.44
CA ARG A 509 5.79 14.99 -25.39
C ARG A 509 5.66 13.96 -26.49
N TRP A 510 4.40 13.66 -26.85
CA TRP A 510 4.07 12.65 -27.83
C TRP A 510 3.23 13.26 -28.96
N HIS A 511 3.41 12.75 -30.16
CA HIS A 511 2.56 13.04 -31.31
C HIS A 511 1.54 11.93 -31.43
N SER A 512 0.25 12.26 -31.26
CA SER A 512 -0.88 11.38 -31.52
C SER A 512 -1.23 11.41 -33.01
N GLN A 513 -2.02 10.44 -33.48
CA GLN A 513 -2.44 10.32 -34.87
C GLN A 513 -1.30 10.00 -35.84
N THR A 514 -0.43 9.10 -35.43
CA THR A 514 0.65 8.62 -36.29
C THR A 514 0.15 7.71 -37.41
N GLY A 515 -1.04 7.12 -37.23
CA GLY A 515 -1.56 6.03 -38.07
C GLY A 515 -0.83 4.70 -37.88
N ASP A 516 0.14 4.63 -36.96
CA ASP A 516 0.84 3.39 -36.61
C ASP A 516 -0.04 2.60 -35.62
N VAL A 517 -0.90 1.75 -36.16
CA VAL A 517 -1.79 0.89 -35.39
C VAL A 517 -1.20 -0.50 -35.34
N ARG A 518 -0.99 -1.03 -34.13
CA ARG A 518 -0.39 -2.35 -33.91
C ARG A 518 -1.29 -3.23 -33.05
N LEU A 519 -1.23 -4.51 -33.33
CA LEU A 519 -1.73 -5.55 -32.46
C LEU A 519 -0.62 -5.90 -31.47
N ILE A 520 -0.85 -5.69 -30.17
CA ILE A 520 0.13 -5.91 -29.10
C ILE A 520 -0.44 -6.94 -28.15
N ASP A 521 0.36 -7.94 -27.77
CA ASP A 521 -0.01 -8.90 -26.75
C ASP A 521 -0.37 -8.15 -25.46
N ALA A 522 -1.53 -8.48 -24.91
CA ALA A 522 -2.03 -7.78 -23.73
C ALA A 522 -1.06 -7.91 -22.53
N CYS A 523 -0.32 -9.00 -22.44
CA CYS A 523 0.67 -9.22 -21.38
C CYS A 523 1.90 -8.30 -21.51
N GLU A 524 2.14 -7.72 -22.69
CA GLU A 524 3.23 -6.78 -22.95
C GLU A 524 2.82 -5.32 -22.76
N MET A 525 1.56 -5.06 -22.39
CA MET A 525 1.03 -3.71 -22.20
C MET A 525 1.02 -3.31 -20.72
N ASP A 526 1.53 -2.13 -20.45
CA ASP A 526 1.40 -1.44 -19.17
C ASP A 526 0.38 -0.31 -19.25
N GLN A 527 -0.39 -0.15 -18.19
CA GLN A 527 -1.31 0.97 -18.08
C GLN A 527 -0.56 2.23 -17.65
N ALA A 528 -0.90 3.37 -18.25
CA ALA A 528 -0.28 4.68 -17.97
C ALA A 528 -0.60 5.24 -16.57
N TYR A 529 -0.80 4.40 -15.56
CA TYR A 529 -0.89 4.84 -14.18
C TYR A 529 0.48 5.36 -13.74
N ASN A 530 0.57 6.61 -13.36
CA ASN A 530 1.74 7.24 -12.75
C ASN A 530 2.95 7.51 -13.67
N ILE A 531 2.76 7.51 -14.97
CA ILE A 531 3.77 8.12 -15.83
C ILE A 531 3.47 9.62 -15.82
N GLY A 532 4.49 10.41 -15.60
CA GLY A 532 4.38 11.86 -15.56
C GLY A 532 3.58 12.45 -16.74
N PRO A 533 3.19 13.70 -16.68
CA PRO A 533 2.26 14.31 -17.62
C PRO A 533 2.63 14.02 -19.07
N ILE A 534 1.71 13.40 -19.80
CA ILE A 534 1.85 13.15 -21.25
C ILE A 534 1.27 14.35 -21.96
N TYR A 535 2.10 15.08 -22.68
CA TYR A 535 1.66 16.16 -23.55
C TYR A 535 1.31 15.61 -24.91
N LEU A 536 0.04 15.69 -25.29
CA LEU A 536 -0.33 15.52 -26.68
C LEU A 536 -0.08 16.83 -27.41
N ALA A 537 0.75 16.79 -28.46
CA ALA A 537 0.94 17.95 -29.33
C ALA A 537 -0.40 18.25 -30.04
N ASN A 538 -0.82 19.51 -29.98
CA ASN A 538 -2.09 20.02 -30.44
C ASN A 538 -2.58 19.42 -31.76
N ARG A 539 -3.85 19.02 -31.78
CA ARG A 539 -4.65 19.06 -32.99
C ARG A 539 -4.69 20.49 -33.50
N LYS A 540 -4.11 20.74 -34.66
CA LYS A 540 -4.52 21.89 -35.48
C LYS A 540 -5.91 21.64 -36.07
#